data_527773e851cdeda9f9925ff4a08894ec
#
_entry.id   527773e851cdeda9f9925ff4a08894ec
#
_cell.length_a   1.000
_cell.length_b   1.000
_cell.length_c   1.000
_cell.angle_alpha   90.00
_cell.angle_beta   90.00
_cell.angle_gamma   90.00
#
_symmetry.space_group_name_H-M   'P 1'
#
loop_
_entity.id
_entity.type
_entity.pdbx_description
1 polymer ?
#
loop_
_entity_poly.entity_id
_entity_poly.type
_entity_poly.pdbx_seq_one_letter_code
_entity_poly.pdbx_strand_id
1 'polypeptide(L)'
;MANDPHNIVICPSCGTENIEGADTCEHCMADLRSVDVPDSTQTASESDLALPVSSIRFEKPQTVSPSASVRDAVNAMRIGLTGAVVVMDGDRIAGILTERDVLKRIADLDGHMAAPVADYMTKDPVTLRHNDPMTHALNKMAVGGFRHIPVTREGELIGIVTVRDVMAWVLGKYFG
;
A
#
# COMPACT_ATOMS: atom_id res chain seq x y z
N MET A 1 -31.02 -27.72 13.60
CA MET A 1 -29.78 -27.03 13.23
C MET A 1 -29.46 -26.13 14.40
N ALA A 2 -28.43 -26.43 15.18
CA ALA A 2 -28.07 -25.65 16.36
C ALA A 2 -27.53 -24.30 15.89
N ASN A 3 -28.12 -23.19 16.38
CA ASN A 3 -27.56 -21.85 16.20
C ASN A 3 -26.20 -21.81 16.89
N ASP A 4 -25.16 -21.52 16.11
CA ASP A 4 -23.82 -21.28 16.63
C ASP A 4 -23.87 -19.94 17.40
N PRO A 5 -23.55 -19.90 18.71
CA PRO A 5 -23.64 -18.69 19.53
C PRO A 5 -22.67 -17.59 19.13
N HIS A 6 -21.78 -17.86 18.18
CA HIS A 6 -20.79 -16.89 17.66
C HIS A 6 -21.29 -16.04 16.48
N ASN A 7 -22.53 -16.18 16.07
CA ASN A 7 -23.07 -15.52 14.86
C ASN A 7 -24.19 -14.53 15.17
N ILE A 8 -24.13 -13.83 16.31
CA ILE A 8 -25.17 -12.87 16.76
C ILE A 8 -24.53 -11.52 17.07
N VAL A 9 -25.13 -10.46 16.53
CA VAL A 9 -24.80 -9.05 16.79
C VAL A 9 -25.92 -8.41 17.59
N ILE A 10 -25.60 -7.77 18.71
CA ILE A 10 -26.59 -7.07 19.55
C ILE A 10 -26.71 -5.62 19.05
N CYS A 11 -27.92 -5.21 18.71
CA CYS A 11 -28.17 -3.85 18.26
C CYS A 11 -27.88 -2.84 19.38
N PRO A 12 -26.99 -1.85 19.19
CA PRO A 12 -26.67 -0.87 20.22
C PRO A 12 -27.82 0.10 20.53
N SER A 13 -28.80 0.21 19.64
CA SER A 13 -29.94 1.13 19.80
C SER A 13 -31.10 0.54 20.58
N CYS A 14 -31.36 -0.78 20.48
CA CYS A 14 -32.54 -1.39 21.09
C CYS A 14 -32.25 -2.72 21.81
N GLY A 15 -31.01 -3.24 21.75
CA GLY A 15 -30.64 -4.48 22.43
C GLY A 15 -31.11 -5.76 21.76
N THR A 16 -31.74 -5.69 20.58
CA THR A 16 -32.24 -6.88 19.86
C THR A 16 -31.07 -7.64 19.26
N GLU A 17 -31.08 -8.97 19.35
CA GLU A 17 -30.16 -9.89 18.71
C GLU A 17 -30.46 -9.94 17.21
N ASN A 18 -29.41 -9.79 16.38
CA ASN A 18 -29.46 -9.88 14.93
C ASN A 18 -28.44 -10.89 14.45
N ILE A 19 -28.58 -11.37 13.23
CA ILE A 19 -27.59 -12.24 12.60
C ILE A 19 -26.34 -11.42 12.22
N GLU A 20 -25.15 -11.95 12.47
CA GLU A 20 -23.89 -11.33 12.02
C GLU A 20 -23.93 -11.06 10.51
N GLY A 21 -23.51 -9.85 10.09
CA GLY A 21 -23.59 -9.40 8.69
C GLY A 21 -24.93 -8.77 8.31
N ALA A 22 -25.88 -8.62 9.23
CA ALA A 22 -27.11 -7.86 8.98
C ALA A 22 -26.79 -6.37 8.81
N ASP A 23 -27.18 -5.76 7.70
CA ASP A 23 -26.99 -4.33 7.43
C ASP A 23 -27.81 -3.42 8.35
N THR A 24 -28.96 -3.91 8.81
CA THR A 24 -29.92 -3.17 9.63
C THR A 24 -30.56 -4.06 10.69
N CYS A 25 -30.87 -3.48 11.85
CA CYS A 25 -31.57 -4.18 12.92
C CYS A 25 -33.00 -4.54 12.50
N GLU A 26 -33.38 -5.80 12.68
CA GLU A 26 -34.73 -6.30 12.34
C GLU A 26 -35.86 -5.62 13.14
N HIS A 27 -35.55 -5.10 14.34
CA HIS A 27 -36.54 -4.50 15.22
C HIS A 27 -36.65 -2.98 15.08
N CYS A 28 -35.51 -2.24 15.08
CA CYS A 28 -35.56 -0.78 15.11
C CYS A 28 -34.99 -0.12 13.84
N MET A 29 -34.57 -0.91 12.85
CA MET A 29 -34.01 -0.46 11.57
C MET A 29 -32.71 0.37 11.70
N ALA A 30 -32.03 0.35 12.86
CA ALA A 30 -30.74 1.00 13.04
C ALA A 30 -29.69 0.33 12.15
N ASP A 31 -28.78 1.13 11.61
CA ASP A 31 -27.66 0.65 10.80
C ASP A 31 -26.70 -0.18 11.66
N LEU A 32 -26.44 -1.42 11.26
CA LEU A 32 -25.55 -2.37 11.96
C LEU A 32 -24.23 -2.60 11.24
N ARG A 33 -24.00 -2.00 10.05
CA ARG A 33 -22.79 -2.22 9.24
C ARG A 33 -21.49 -1.82 9.93
N SER A 34 -21.57 -0.99 10.96
CA SER A 34 -20.42 -0.59 11.77
C SER A 34 -20.28 -1.38 13.09
N VAL A 35 -21.23 -2.26 13.39
CA VAL A 35 -21.26 -3.03 14.66
C VAL A 35 -20.47 -4.32 14.54
N ASP A 36 -20.33 -4.86 13.32
CA ASP A 36 -19.49 -6.03 12.99
C ASP A 36 -18.00 -5.68 12.85
N VAL A 37 -17.59 -4.51 13.30
CA VAL A 37 -16.15 -4.20 13.39
C VAL A 37 -15.57 -5.14 14.44
N PRO A 38 -14.58 -5.98 14.08
CA PRO A 38 -13.92 -6.87 15.03
C PRO A 38 -13.50 -6.11 16.28
N ASP A 39 -13.75 -6.73 17.44
CA ASP A 39 -13.42 -6.13 18.73
C ASP A 39 -12.02 -5.52 18.69
N SER A 40 -11.88 -4.30 19.19
CA SER A 40 -10.65 -3.49 19.17
C SER A 40 -9.42 -4.16 19.80
N THR A 41 -9.58 -5.36 20.35
CA THR A 41 -8.47 -6.20 20.84
C THR A 41 -7.56 -6.71 19.72
N GLN A 42 -7.98 -6.68 18.44
CA GLN A 42 -7.18 -7.05 17.27
C GLN A 42 -6.73 -5.84 16.42
N THR A 43 -7.01 -4.62 16.84
CA THR A 43 -6.45 -3.44 16.17
C THR A 43 -4.95 -3.35 16.42
N ALA A 44 -4.21 -2.96 15.38
CA ALA A 44 -2.79 -2.68 15.49
C ALA A 44 -2.53 -1.78 16.70
N SER A 45 -1.77 -2.27 17.69
CA SER A 45 -1.46 -1.46 18.86
C SER A 45 -0.65 -0.23 18.44
N GLU A 46 -0.79 0.87 19.16
CA GLU A 46 0.03 2.08 18.89
C GLU A 46 1.52 1.75 18.90
N SER A 47 1.94 0.80 19.76
CA SER A 47 3.32 0.33 19.83
C SER A 47 3.77 -0.37 18.55
N ASP A 48 2.87 -1.09 17.87
CA ASP A 48 3.18 -1.80 16.63
C ASP A 48 3.30 -0.82 15.45
N LEU A 49 2.42 0.15 15.41
CA LEU A 49 2.46 1.21 14.40
C LEU A 49 3.67 2.15 14.55
N ALA A 50 4.28 2.17 15.73
CA ALA A 50 5.53 2.88 15.99
C ALA A 50 6.78 2.12 15.53
N LEU A 51 6.66 0.82 15.15
CA LEU A 51 7.78 0.05 14.62
C LEU A 51 8.33 0.71 13.34
N PRO A 52 9.66 0.67 13.14
CA PRO A 52 10.25 1.28 11.96
C PRO A 52 9.90 0.52 10.68
N VAL A 53 9.87 1.22 9.56
CA VAL A 53 9.64 0.66 8.22
C VAL A 53 10.60 -0.50 7.92
N SER A 54 11.81 -0.49 8.48
CA SER A 54 12.77 -1.61 8.35
C SER A 54 12.31 -2.91 8.99
N SER A 55 11.23 -2.90 9.78
CA SER A 55 10.63 -4.13 10.35
C SER A 55 9.84 -4.95 9.33
N ILE A 56 9.45 -4.35 8.22
CA ILE A 56 8.86 -5.08 7.09
C ILE A 56 9.94 -5.51 6.10
N ARG A 57 9.71 -6.68 5.52
CA ARG A 57 10.52 -7.12 4.38
C ARG A 57 10.05 -6.35 3.14
N PHE A 58 10.95 -5.65 2.49
CA PHE A 58 10.72 -4.99 1.21
C PHE A 58 11.79 -5.38 0.20
N GLU A 59 11.43 -5.30 -1.07
CA GLU A 59 12.30 -5.72 -2.16
C GLU A 59 13.31 -4.62 -2.54
N LYS A 60 14.45 -5.05 -3.08
CA LYS A 60 15.39 -4.13 -3.71
C LYS A 60 14.75 -3.61 -4.98
N PRO A 61 14.63 -2.29 -5.17
CA PRO A 61 13.96 -1.75 -6.35
C PRO A 61 14.81 -1.96 -7.61
N GLN A 62 14.15 -2.17 -8.73
CA GLN A 62 14.80 -2.01 -10.03
C GLN A 62 14.99 -0.53 -10.28
N THR A 63 16.12 -0.18 -10.86
CA THR A 63 16.48 1.21 -11.16
C THR A 63 16.80 1.39 -12.63
N VAL A 64 16.51 2.58 -13.15
CA VAL A 64 16.86 3.01 -14.51
C VAL A 64 17.37 4.44 -14.47
N SER A 65 18.14 4.86 -15.50
CA SER A 65 18.55 6.26 -15.64
C SER A 65 17.40 7.10 -16.21
N PRO A 66 17.40 8.44 -16.04
CA PRO A 66 16.41 9.33 -16.63
C PRO A 66 16.30 9.25 -18.17
N SER A 67 17.42 8.93 -18.82
CA SER A 67 17.52 8.77 -20.27
C SER A 67 17.16 7.37 -20.79
N ALA A 68 16.94 6.40 -19.91
CA ALA A 68 16.48 5.08 -20.31
C ALA A 68 15.11 5.17 -20.98
N SER A 69 14.82 4.26 -21.92
CA SER A 69 13.52 4.24 -22.56
C SER A 69 12.40 3.75 -21.62
N VAL A 70 11.19 4.17 -21.88
CA VAL A 70 10.00 3.63 -21.19
C VAL A 70 9.95 2.11 -21.32
N ARG A 71 10.36 1.56 -22.47
CA ARG A 71 10.44 0.10 -22.71
C ARG A 71 11.39 -0.58 -21.72
N ASP A 72 12.56 0.02 -21.47
CA ASP A 72 13.54 -0.53 -20.51
C ASP A 72 12.98 -0.48 -19.09
N ALA A 73 12.30 0.62 -18.74
CA ALA A 73 11.63 0.75 -17.44
C ALA A 73 10.53 -0.30 -17.25
N VAL A 74 9.68 -0.55 -18.26
CA VAL A 74 8.64 -1.59 -18.23
C VAL A 74 9.26 -2.99 -18.10
N ASN A 75 10.36 -3.26 -18.82
CA ASN A 75 11.07 -4.53 -18.69
C ASN A 75 11.66 -4.70 -17.28
N ALA A 76 12.23 -3.65 -16.71
CA ALA A 76 12.72 -3.66 -15.33
C ALA A 76 11.61 -3.94 -14.32
N MET A 77 10.41 -3.34 -14.48
CA MET A 77 9.24 -3.63 -13.63
C MET A 77 8.85 -5.12 -13.68
N ARG A 78 8.87 -5.71 -14.88
CA ARG A 78 8.54 -7.14 -15.06
C ARG A 78 9.54 -8.07 -14.37
N ILE A 79 10.84 -7.72 -14.40
CA ILE A 79 11.89 -8.50 -13.73
C ILE A 79 11.76 -8.37 -12.20
N GLY A 80 11.52 -7.15 -11.72
CA GLY A 80 11.47 -6.86 -10.29
C GLY A 80 10.18 -7.28 -9.59
N LEU A 81 9.09 -7.60 -10.35
CA LEU A 81 7.77 -7.97 -9.84
C LEU A 81 7.15 -6.94 -8.86
N THR A 82 7.70 -5.73 -8.79
CA THR A 82 7.25 -4.68 -7.87
C THR A 82 6.21 -3.74 -8.48
N GLY A 83 6.04 -3.78 -9.80
CA GLY A 83 5.14 -2.87 -10.51
C GLY A 83 5.61 -1.41 -10.53
N ALA A 84 6.86 -1.15 -10.18
CA ALA A 84 7.48 0.16 -10.21
C ALA A 84 8.99 0.07 -10.45
N VAL A 85 9.57 1.14 -11.01
CA VAL A 85 11.01 1.36 -11.08
C VAL A 85 11.36 2.72 -10.49
N VAL A 86 12.49 2.80 -9.82
CA VAL A 86 13.03 4.07 -9.33
C VAL A 86 13.99 4.63 -10.37
N VAL A 87 13.80 5.89 -10.72
CA VAL A 87 14.66 6.59 -11.68
C VAL A 87 15.77 7.28 -10.91
N MET A 88 17.02 6.87 -11.18
CA MET A 88 18.21 7.35 -10.50
C MET A 88 19.04 8.24 -11.42
N ASP A 89 19.38 9.43 -10.94
CA ASP A 89 20.36 10.32 -11.58
C ASP A 89 21.62 10.33 -10.71
N GLY A 90 22.60 9.50 -11.09
CA GLY A 90 23.70 9.14 -10.20
C GLY A 90 23.17 8.45 -8.94
N ASP A 91 23.51 8.98 -7.78
CA ASP A 91 23.07 8.46 -6.48
C ASP A 91 21.74 9.09 -6.00
N ARG A 92 21.20 10.04 -6.77
CA ARG A 92 19.95 10.75 -6.40
C ARG A 92 18.73 10.07 -7.00
N ILE A 93 17.69 9.94 -6.21
CA ILE A 93 16.34 9.56 -6.68
C ILE A 93 15.78 10.74 -7.47
N ALA A 94 15.70 10.61 -8.80
CA ALA A 94 15.14 11.63 -9.69
C ALA A 94 13.63 11.46 -9.87
N GLY A 95 13.14 10.21 -9.79
CA GLY A 95 11.73 9.94 -10.03
C GLY A 95 11.33 8.51 -9.72
N ILE A 96 10.05 8.24 -9.93
CA ILE A 96 9.47 6.88 -9.93
C ILE A 96 8.52 6.76 -11.13
N LEU A 97 8.55 5.61 -11.78
CA LEU A 97 7.57 5.22 -12.80
C LEU A 97 6.87 3.95 -12.34
N THR A 98 5.55 3.92 -12.41
CA THR A 98 4.72 2.78 -11.97
C THR A 98 3.90 2.21 -13.13
N GLU A 99 3.40 0.97 -12.98
CA GLU A 99 2.46 0.35 -13.93
C GLU A 99 1.24 1.24 -14.18
N ARG A 100 0.76 1.94 -13.14
CA ARG A 100 -0.37 2.87 -13.28
C ARG A 100 -0.03 4.03 -14.22
N ASP A 101 1.19 4.56 -14.16
CA ASP A 101 1.63 5.64 -15.04
C ASP A 101 1.72 5.15 -16.48
N VAL A 102 2.25 3.93 -16.67
CA VAL A 102 2.30 3.28 -17.99
C VAL A 102 0.90 3.13 -18.56
N LEU A 103 -0.04 2.57 -17.80
CA LEU A 103 -1.43 2.37 -18.26
C LEU A 103 -2.17 3.67 -18.56
N LYS A 104 -1.96 4.72 -17.75
CA LYS A 104 -2.70 5.97 -17.88
C LYS A 104 -2.13 6.93 -18.92
N ARG A 105 -0.83 6.89 -19.16
CA ARG A 105 -0.12 7.94 -19.91
C ARG A 105 0.56 7.45 -21.18
N ILE A 106 0.75 6.13 -21.32
CA ILE A 106 1.65 5.56 -22.33
C ILE A 106 0.96 4.51 -23.19
N ALA A 107 0.05 3.70 -22.61
CA ALA A 107 -0.51 2.51 -23.27
C ALA A 107 -1.25 2.79 -24.58
N ASP A 108 -1.83 3.96 -24.74
CA ASP A 108 -2.63 4.34 -25.93
C ASP A 108 -1.83 5.14 -26.98
N LEU A 109 -0.51 5.30 -26.78
CA LEU A 109 0.30 6.20 -27.60
C LEU A 109 1.40 5.44 -28.33
N ASP A 110 1.21 5.17 -29.62
CA ASP A 110 2.23 4.60 -30.49
C ASP A 110 3.51 5.46 -30.51
N GLY A 111 4.66 4.81 -30.24
CA GLY A 111 5.97 5.48 -30.24
C GLY A 111 6.50 5.95 -28.89
N HIS A 112 5.68 6.04 -27.86
CA HIS A 112 6.11 6.53 -26.53
C HIS A 112 7.00 5.54 -25.77
N MET A 113 7.00 4.27 -26.17
CA MET A 113 7.87 3.25 -25.57
C MET A 113 9.38 3.50 -25.81
N ALA A 114 9.76 4.29 -26.81
CA ALA A 114 11.13 4.68 -27.09
C ALA A 114 11.53 6.01 -26.41
N ALA A 115 10.57 6.75 -25.88
CA ALA A 115 10.81 8.03 -25.21
C ALA A 115 11.56 7.85 -23.88
N PRO A 116 12.30 8.86 -23.42
CA PRO A 116 12.96 8.85 -22.13
C PRO A 116 11.97 8.69 -20.98
N VAL A 117 12.33 7.89 -19.97
CA VAL A 117 11.49 7.71 -18.77
C VAL A 117 11.28 9.02 -18.01
N ALA A 118 12.22 9.96 -18.10
CA ALA A 118 12.14 11.29 -17.48
C ALA A 118 10.89 12.10 -17.90
N ASP A 119 10.33 11.80 -19.08
CA ASP A 119 9.14 12.50 -19.60
C ASP A 119 7.84 12.00 -18.94
N TYR A 120 7.86 10.79 -18.37
CA TYR A 120 6.68 10.11 -17.83
C TYR A 120 6.75 9.81 -16.33
N MET A 121 7.93 9.86 -15.73
CA MET A 121 8.11 9.60 -14.30
C MET A 121 7.41 10.66 -13.45
N THR A 122 7.03 10.28 -12.24
CA THR A 122 6.74 11.23 -11.17
C THR A 122 8.07 11.71 -10.61
N LYS A 123 8.35 13.01 -10.78
CA LYS A 123 9.60 13.63 -10.30
C LYS A 123 9.55 13.84 -8.80
N ASP A 124 10.72 13.82 -8.15
CA ASP A 124 10.91 14.04 -6.73
C ASP A 124 9.86 13.28 -5.87
N PRO A 125 9.82 11.93 -5.98
CA PRO A 125 8.79 11.14 -5.35
C PRO A 125 8.91 11.23 -3.82
N VAL A 126 7.77 11.05 -3.16
CA VAL A 126 7.74 10.89 -1.71
C VAL A 126 8.56 9.66 -1.34
N THR A 127 9.46 9.81 -0.37
CA THR A 127 10.29 8.74 0.17
C THR A 127 9.99 8.48 1.64
N LEU A 128 10.42 7.33 2.14
CA LEU A 128 10.47 6.98 3.56
C LEU A 128 11.92 6.76 3.96
N ARG A 129 12.26 7.13 5.20
CA ARG A 129 13.51 6.68 5.81
C ARG A 129 13.29 5.28 6.39
N HIS A 130 14.31 4.43 6.38
CA HIS A 130 14.22 3.07 6.92
C HIS A 130 13.79 3.01 8.40
N ASN A 131 14.06 4.08 9.16
CA ASN A 131 13.71 4.22 10.57
C ASN A 131 12.42 5.05 10.81
N ASP A 132 11.74 5.52 9.75
CA ASP A 132 10.43 6.15 9.91
C ASP A 132 9.44 5.13 10.48
N PRO A 133 8.53 5.54 11.38
CA PRO A 133 7.52 4.62 11.92
C PRO A 133 6.54 4.16 10.83
N MET A 134 5.96 2.98 11.02
CA MET A 134 4.98 2.38 10.10
C MET A 134 3.78 3.31 9.85
N THR A 135 3.39 4.09 10.85
CA THR A 135 2.36 5.12 10.72
C THR A 135 2.64 6.11 9.60
N HIS A 136 3.91 6.47 9.37
CA HIS A 136 4.28 7.36 8.27
C HIS A 136 4.05 6.70 6.91
N ALA A 137 4.40 5.41 6.77
CA ALA A 137 4.14 4.66 5.54
C ALA A 137 2.64 4.58 5.25
N LEU A 138 1.85 4.17 6.24
CA LEU A 138 0.39 4.08 6.14
C LEU A 138 -0.24 5.43 5.80
N ASN A 139 0.16 6.51 6.48
CA ASN A 139 -0.36 7.84 6.22
C ASN A 139 -0.05 8.32 4.78
N LYS A 140 1.21 8.18 4.34
CA LYS A 140 1.59 8.55 2.98
C LYS A 140 0.82 7.75 1.93
N MET A 141 0.59 6.45 2.17
CA MET A 141 -0.20 5.60 1.27
C MET A 141 -1.68 5.97 1.28
N ALA A 142 -2.28 6.20 2.45
CA ALA A 142 -3.70 6.52 2.58
C ALA A 142 -4.04 7.92 2.05
N VAL A 143 -3.30 8.94 2.48
CA VAL A 143 -3.58 10.34 2.12
C VAL A 143 -3.05 10.67 0.71
N GLY A 144 -1.85 10.22 0.38
CA GLY A 144 -1.20 10.49 -0.91
C GLY A 144 -1.63 9.56 -2.04
N GLY A 145 -2.32 8.45 -1.74
CA GLY A 145 -2.72 7.45 -2.72
C GLY A 145 -1.53 6.70 -3.34
N PHE A 146 -0.37 6.74 -2.68
CA PHE A 146 0.84 6.07 -3.14
C PHE A 146 0.75 4.57 -2.87
N ARG A 147 1.09 3.75 -3.87
CA ARG A 147 1.17 2.29 -3.71
C ARG A 147 2.60 1.78 -3.57
N HIS A 148 3.56 2.60 -3.95
CA HIS A 148 4.98 2.32 -3.96
C HIS A 148 5.71 3.54 -3.41
N ILE A 149 6.53 3.35 -2.40
CA ILE A 149 7.29 4.42 -1.77
C ILE A 149 8.75 3.97 -1.65
N PRO A 150 9.70 4.66 -2.29
CA PRO A 150 11.12 4.37 -2.13
C PRO A 150 11.55 4.56 -0.67
N VAL A 151 12.40 3.65 -0.19
CA VAL A 151 12.96 3.69 1.16
C VAL A 151 14.44 4.03 1.09
N THR A 152 14.86 4.95 1.94
CA THR A 152 16.24 5.43 1.98
C THR A 152 16.88 5.18 3.35
N ARG A 153 18.20 5.00 3.34
CA ARG A 153 19.07 5.04 4.52
C ARG A 153 20.22 6.02 4.23
N GLU A 154 20.37 7.02 5.09
CA GLU A 154 21.41 8.05 4.94
C GLU A 154 21.41 8.73 3.55
N GLY A 155 20.22 8.81 2.92
CA GLY A 155 20.03 9.36 1.57
C GLY A 155 20.13 8.35 0.44
N GLU A 156 20.70 7.17 0.68
CA GLU A 156 20.83 6.10 -0.33
C GLU A 156 19.52 5.30 -0.46
N LEU A 157 19.17 4.95 -1.67
CA LEU A 157 18.03 4.08 -1.98
C LEU A 157 18.35 2.63 -1.55
N ILE A 158 17.60 2.09 -0.60
CA ILE A 158 17.81 0.72 -0.09
C ILE A 158 16.66 -0.23 -0.43
N GLY A 159 15.49 0.29 -0.78
CA GLY A 159 14.32 -0.54 -1.02
C GLY A 159 13.14 0.24 -1.59
N ILE A 160 12.06 -0.50 -1.82
CA ILE A 160 10.75 0.04 -2.14
C ILE A 160 9.71 -0.70 -1.30
N VAL A 161 8.87 0.04 -0.62
CA VAL A 161 7.74 -0.50 0.16
C VAL A 161 6.47 -0.34 -0.64
N THR A 162 5.70 -1.41 -0.74
CA THR A 162 4.41 -1.43 -1.41
C THR A 162 3.26 -1.58 -0.41
N VAL A 163 2.05 -1.23 -0.84
CA VAL A 163 0.83 -1.51 -0.04
C VAL A 163 0.73 -3.01 0.27
N ARG A 164 1.17 -3.89 -0.66
CA ARG A 164 1.17 -5.33 -0.45
C ARG A 164 2.09 -5.74 0.70
N ASP A 165 3.27 -5.15 0.81
CA ASP A 165 4.23 -5.46 1.88
C ASP A 165 3.67 -5.06 3.25
N VAL A 166 3.05 -3.88 3.32
CA VAL A 166 2.38 -3.40 4.53
C VAL A 166 1.21 -4.31 4.91
N MET A 167 0.37 -4.69 3.93
CA MET A 167 -0.73 -5.63 4.18
C MET A 167 -0.24 -7.01 4.62
N ALA A 168 0.81 -7.54 3.98
CA ALA A 168 1.41 -8.82 4.38
C ALA A 168 1.93 -8.77 5.81
N TRP A 169 2.56 -7.65 6.21
CA TRP A 169 3.02 -7.44 7.57
C TRP A 169 1.85 -7.40 8.57
N VAL A 170 0.79 -6.63 8.27
CA VAL A 170 -0.42 -6.58 9.12
C VAL A 170 -1.03 -7.97 9.26
N LEU A 171 -1.26 -8.67 8.14
CA LEU A 171 -1.87 -10.01 8.17
C LEU A 171 -1.00 -11.00 8.94
N GLY A 172 0.31 -11.03 8.72
CA GLY A 172 1.21 -11.93 9.43
C GLY A 172 1.31 -11.67 10.93
N LYS A 173 1.05 -10.42 11.36
CA LYS A 173 1.14 -10.06 12.77
C LYS A 173 -0.15 -10.30 13.55
N TYR A 174 -1.30 -10.10 12.91
CA TYR A 174 -2.61 -10.14 13.59
C TYR A 174 -3.45 -11.38 13.25
N PHE A 175 -3.10 -12.09 12.18
CA PHE A 175 -3.89 -13.23 11.68
C PHE A 175 -3.02 -14.47 11.39
N GLY A 176 -1.70 -14.43 11.70
CA GLY A 176 -0.75 -15.53 11.50
C GLY A 176 -0.59 -16.46 12.69
#